data_1d1fcb43e628940356242a8257c818d3
#
_entry.id   1d1fcb43e628940356242a8257c818d3
#
_cell.length_a   1.000
_cell.length_b   1.000
_cell.length_c   1.000
_cell.angle_alpha   90.00
_cell.angle_beta   90.00
_cell.angle_gamma   90.00
#
_symmetry.space_group_name_H-M   'P 1'
#
loop_
_entity.id
_entity.type
_entity.pdbx_description
1 polymer ?
#
loop_
_entity_poly.entity_id
_entity_poly.type
_entity_poly.pdbx_seq_one_letter_code
_entity_poly.pdbx_strand_id
1 'polypeptide(L)'
;MDQEQNVQPVEAETKPANNQPEKETEKPAEVKGFRKFLQRKNIVISGKRYGIDALSAMAQGLFASLLIGTIIATLGQQCGKLVPEGMDWLKTFCDYLVKIGGFAKSAAGPAMAVSIAYALQAPPLVLFSSLAVGIAANGEGGAGGPLAVLLITIVAVEIGKMVSKETKVDILVTPFVTIFVGGILAILCAPHIGWAAGKIGTFINWATNQQPFIMGILVSVVIGIALTLPISSAAICAAIGIGGLAGGAAVAGCCAQMVGFAFMSYRENKVGGLVSQGLGTSMLQMGNIVKNPRIWIPPILASAITGPIATCIFKLSLAGNDVLAGNSLCGGMGTCGLVGQIGVVTGWTASGFKPGAFDWIGLVLISLVLPAILSVLFCEILRKLGWIKKDDLKLPEN
;
A
#
# COMPACT_ATOMS: atom_id res chain seq x y z
N MET A 1 37.76 -57.79 23.42
CA MET A 1 37.37 -58.54 22.18
C MET A 1 37.12 -57.53 21.16
N ASP A 2 38.19 -57.33 20.48
CA ASP A 2 38.47 -56.52 19.31
C ASP A 2 37.62 -56.90 18.09
N GLN A 3 37.22 -55.97 17.32
CA GLN A 3 37.12 -56.08 15.88
C GLN A 3 37.31 -54.70 15.25
N GLU A 4 38.53 -54.44 14.85
CA GLU A 4 38.92 -53.45 13.85
C GLU A 4 38.30 -53.86 12.49
N GLN A 5 37.57 -52.92 11.84
CA GLN A 5 37.25 -53.03 10.44
C GLN A 5 38.09 -52.06 9.63
N ASN A 6 38.98 -52.68 8.91
CA ASN A 6 39.89 -52.24 7.89
C ASN A 6 39.14 -51.56 6.73
N VAL A 7 39.40 -50.27 6.45
CA VAL A 7 38.92 -49.58 5.26
C VAL A 7 40.11 -49.36 4.34
N GLN A 8 40.10 -50.02 3.20
CA GLN A 8 41.07 -49.84 2.10
C GLN A 8 40.78 -48.53 1.34
N PRO A 9 41.81 -47.80 0.86
CA PRO A 9 41.65 -46.62 0.04
C PRO A 9 41.28 -46.97 -1.41
N VAL A 10 40.28 -46.27 -1.94
CA VAL A 10 39.88 -46.37 -3.34
C VAL A 10 40.79 -45.45 -4.15
N GLU A 11 41.50 -46.05 -5.12
CA GLU A 11 42.31 -45.34 -6.14
C GLU A 11 41.44 -44.44 -7.01
N ALA A 12 41.82 -43.18 -7.15
CA ALA A 12 41.20 -42.24 -8.05
C ALA A 12 41.75 -42.38 -9.46
N GLU A 13 40.92 -42.79 -10.39
CA GLU A 13 41.20 -42.75 -11.84
C GLU A 13 41.32 -41.30 -12.35
N THR A 14 42.48 -40.96 -12.85
CA THR A 14 42.78 -39.71 -13.55
C THR A 14 42.21 -39.75 -14.96
N LYS A 15 41.26 -38.90 -15.29
CA LYS A 15 40.85 -38.55 -16.65
C LYS A 15 41.65 -37.36 -17.17
N PRO A 16 41.96 -37.31 -18.49
CA PRO A 16 42.91 -36.37 -19.06
C PRO A 16 42.33 -34.96 -19.18
N ALA A 17 43.20 -33.98 -19.02
CA ALA A 17 42.95 -32.54 -19.12
C ALA A 17 42.44 -32.15 -20.51
N ASN A 18 41.27 -31.51 -20.52
CA ASN A 18 40.74 -30.83 -21.70
C ASN A 18 41.19 -29.34 -21.62
N ASN A 19 42.17 -29.00 -22.44
CA ASN A 19 42.66 -27.63 -22.62
C ASN A 19 41.59 -26.81 -23.34
N GLN A 20 40.75 -26.10 -22.60
CA GLN A 20 40.04 -24.93 -23.11
C GLN A 20 40.77 -23.67 -22.61
N PRO A 21 40.96 -22.63 -23.43
CA PRO A 21 41.63 -21.40 -22.98
C PRO A 21 40.82 -20.73 -21.90
N GLU A 22 41.46 -20.48 -20.75
CA GLU A 22 40.91 -19.66 -19.68
C GLU A 22 40.51 -18.31 -20.25
N LYS A 23 39.21 -17.99 -20.20
CA LYS A 23 38.75 -16.63 -20.39
C LYS A 23 39.38 -15.80 -19.27
N GLU A 24 40.29 -14.90 -19.64
CA GLU A 24 40.79 -13.85 -18.77
C GLU A 24 39.60 -13.19 -18.08
N THR A 25 39.46 -13.44 -16.77
CA THR A 25 38.58 -12.68 -15.90
C THR A 25 39.12 -11.27 -15.87
N GLU A 26 38.40 -10.36 -16.56
CA GLU A 26 38.66 -8.91 -16.47
C GLU A 26 38.72 -8.55 -14.97
N LYS A 27 39.89 -8.06 -14.54
CA LYS A 27 40.05 -7.50 -13.20
C LYS A 27 39.01 -6.41 -13.00
N PRO A 28 38.24 -6.39 -11.93
CA PRO A 28 37.26 -5.32 -11.65
C PRO A 28 38.00 -3.99 -11.66
N ALA A 29 37.55 -3.05 -12.50
CA ALA A 29 38.12 -1.71 -12.58
C ALA A 29 38.20 -1.11 -11.16
N GLU A 30 39.36 -0.53 -10.80
CA GLU A 30 39.56 0.15 -9.50
C GLU A 30 38.48 1.19 -9.27
N VAL A 31 37.58 0.90 -8.36
CA VAL A 31 36.46 1.78 -8.00
C VAL A 31 37.05 2.97 -7.27
N LYS A 32 37.04 4.15 -7.89
CA LYS A 32 37.54 5.41 -7.30
C LYS A 32 36.92 5.65 -5.90
N GLY A 33 37.72 6.20 -4.97
CA GLY A 33 37.46 6.26 -3.52
C GLY A 33 36.03 6.49 -3.04
N PHE A 34 35.25 7.38 -3.67
CA PHE A 34 33.87 7.66 -3.27
C PHE A 34 32.92 6.48 -3.55
N ARG A 35 33.04 5.78 -4.68
CA ARG A 35 32.24 4.57 -4.96
C ARG A 35 32.56 3.45 -3.98
N LYS A 36 33.82 3.29 -3.58
CA LYS A 36 34.22 2.29 -2.56
C LYS A 36 33.62 2.64 -1.20
N PHE A 37 33.53 3.93 -0.84
CA PHE A 37 32.86 4.39 0.36
C PHE A 37 31.36 4.06 0.33
N LEU A 38 30.65 4.38 -0.75
CA LEU A 38 29.22 4.06 -0.90
C LEU A 38 28.94 2.55 -0.81
N GLN A 39 29.80 1.73 -1.44
CA GLN A 39 29.70 0.27 -1.35
C GLN A 39 29.90 -0.24 0.09
N ARG A 40 30.91 0.31 0.82
CA ARG A 40 31.13 -0.02 2.24
C ARG A 40 29.91 0.32 3.10
N LYS A 41 29.20 1.39 2.79
CA LYS A 41 27.98 1.83 3.47
C LYS A 41 26.71 1.17 2.94
N ASN A 42 26.84 0.23 2.00
CA ASN A 42 25.71 -0.42 1.34
C ASN A 42 24.73 0.59 0.72
N ILE A 43 25.24 1.67 0.15
CA ILE A 43 24.49 2.68 -0.57
C ILE A 43 24.53 2.35 -2.06
N VAL A 44 23.43 1.84 -2.59
CA VAL A 44 23.31 1.47 -4.01
C VAL A 44 22.19 2.30 -4.62
N ILE A 45 22.59 3.33 -5.39
CA ILE A 45 21.62 4.18 -6.09
C ILE A 45 21.11 3.41 -7.30
N SER A 46 19.91 2.84 -7.18
CA SER A 46 19.27 2.13 -8.30
C SER A 46 17.75 2.31 -8.28
N GLY A 47 17.17 2.41 -9.47
CA GLY A 47 15.72 2.48 -9.62
C GLY A 47 14.97 1.25 -9.04
N LYS A 48 15.62 0.08 -9.07
CA LYS A 48 15.06 -1.12 -8.44
C LYS A 48 14.97 -0.94 -6.92
N ARG A 49 16.06 -0.53 -6.27
CA ARG A 49 16.14 -0.42 -4.80
C ARG A 49 15.17 0.63 -4.24
N TYR A 50 15.09 1.80 -4.88
CA TYR A 50 14.25 2.90 -4.40
C TYR A 50 12.83 2.86 -4.96
N GLY A 51 12.65 2.48 -6.23
CA GLY A 51 11.36 2.46 -6.90
C GLY A 51 10.59 1.16 -6.76
N ILE A 52 11.23 0.06 -6.32
CA ILE A 52 10.55 -1.24 -6.17
C ILE A 52 10.67 -1.74 -4.73
N ASP A 53 11.90 -1.94 -4.24
CA ASP A 53 12.10 -2.60 -2.95
C ASP A 53 11.62 -1.69 -1.80
N ALA A 54 12.02 -0.41 -1.78
CA ALA A 54 11.58 0.55 -0.77
C ALA A 54 10.07 0.81 -0.82
N LEU A 55 9.50 0.90 -2.04
CA LEU A 55 8.06 1.11 -2.22
C LEU A 55 7.23 -0.09 -1.75
N SER A 56 7.69 -1.31 -2.06
CA SER A 56 7.05 -2.54 -1.58
C SER A 56 7.13 -2.68 -0.06
N ALA A 57 8.28 -2.35 0.53
CA ALA A 57 8.45 -2.35 1.98
C ALA A 57 7.57 -1.29 2.65
N MET A 58 7.45 -0.09 2.07
CA MET A 58 6.53 0.95 2.56
C MET A 58 5.10 0.42 2.61
N ALA A 59 4.65 -0.27 1.56
CA ALA A 59 3.30 -0.84 1.51
C ALA A 59 3.09 -1.90 2.60
N GLN A 60 4.10 -2.72 2.93
CA GLN A 60 4.05 -3.67 4.03
C GLN A 60 3.93 -2.97 5.40
N GLY A 61 4.72 -1.90 5.63
CA GLY A 61 4.62 -1.08 6.84
C GLY A 61 3.24 -0.44 7.01
N LEU A 62 2.68 0.08 5.93
CA LEU A 62 1.32 0.61 5.91
C LEU A 62 0.27 -0.47 6.21
N PHE A 63 0.43 -1.65 5.62
CA PHE A 63 -0.44 -2.80 5.87
C PHE A 63 -0.43 -3.19 7.35
N ALA A 64 0.75 -3.40 7.93
CA ALA A 64 0.90 -3.87 9.30
C ALA A 64 0.37 -2.87 10.36
N SER A 65 0.23 -1.60 10.01
CA SER A 65 -0.18 -0.54 10.93
C SER A 65 -1.57 0.02 10.58
N LEU A 66 -1.66 0.87 9.56
CA LEU A 66 -2.88 1.58 9.21
C LEU A 66 -4.03 0.62 8.90
N LEU A 67 -3.77 -0.41 8.10
CA LEU A 67 -4.80 -1.30 7.63
C LEU A 67 -5.31 -2.21 8.74
N ILE A 68 -4.44 -2.91 9.44
CA ILE A 68 -4.83 -3.75 10.58
C ILE A 68 -5.50 -2.91 11.65
N GLY A 69 -4.96 -1.71 11.94
CA GLY A 69 -5.57 -0.76 12.85
C GLY A 69 -6.98 -0.32 12.43
N THR A 70 -7.21 -0.13 11.12
CA THR A 70 -8.53 0.21 10.58
C THR A 70 -9.50 -0.96 10.74
N ILE A 71 -9.09 -2.18 10.45
CA ILE A 71 -9.93 -3.38 10.64
C ILE A 71 -10.35 -3.52 12.09
N ILE A 72 -9.40 -3.45 13.04
CA ILE A 72 -9.68 -3.58 14.47
C ILE A 72 -10.62 -2.47 14.94
N ALA A 73 -10.36 -1.21 14.57
CA ALA A 73 -11.23 -0.09 14.96
C ALA A 73 -12.63 -0.21 14.37
N THR A 74 -12.76 -0.64 13.11
CA THR A 74 -14.05 -0.80 12.46
C THR A 74 -14.85 -1.93 13.09
N LEU A 75 -14.22 -3.06 13.42
CA LEU A 75 -14.85 -4.14 14.18
C LEU A 75 -15.39 -3.63 15.53
N GLY A 76 -14.56 -2.91 16.29
CA GLY A 76 -14.99 -2.32 17.56
C GLY A 76 -16.19 -1.39 17.40
N GLN A 77 -16.16 -0.50 16.39
CA GLN A 77 -17.26 0.43 16.12
C GLN A 77 -18.56 -0.27 15.72
N GLN A 78 -18.50 -1.28 14.85
CA GLN A 78 -19.70 -1.97 14.38
C GLN A 78 -20.26 -2.91 15.46
N CYS A 79 -19.39 -3.67 16.14
CA CYS A 79 -19.83 -4.49 17.28
C CYS A 79 -20.46 -3.63 18.38
N GLY A 80 -19.88 -2.47 18.69
CA GLY A 80 -20.41 -1.54 19.71
C GLY A 80 -21.83 -1.04 19.41
N LYS A 81 -22.18 -0.87 18.11
CA LYS A 81 -23.54 -0.50 17.69
C LYS A 81 -24.58 -1.64 17.87
N LEU A 82 -24.12 -2.89 17.89
CA LEU A 82 -24.97 -4.07 18.00
C LEU A 82 -25.13 -4.54 19.46
N VAL A 83 -24.41 -3.93 20.41
CA VAL A 83 -24.48 -4.30 21.83
C VAL A 83 -25.84 -3.89 22.41
N PRO A 84 -26.62 -4.82 22.99
CA PRO A 84 -27.89 -4.51 23.68
C PRO A 84 -27.69 -3.60 24.90
N GLU A 85 -28.70 -2.80 25.23
CA GLU A 85 -28.70 -2.03 26.47
C GLU A 85 -28.55 -2.95 27.69
N GLY A 86 -27.67 -2.59 28.62
CA GLY A 86 -27.39 -3.38 29.84
C GLY A 86 -26.15 -4.27 29.76
N MET A 87 -25.45 -4.34 28.62
CA MET A 87 -24.18 -5.08 28.46
C MET A 87 -22.97 -4.14 28.44
N ASP A 88 -22.75 -3.34 29.47
CA ASP A 88 -21.71 -2.29 29.52
C ASP A 88 -20.28 -2.83 29.38
N TRP A 89 -20.04 -4.05 29.89
CA TRP A 89 -18.72 -4.69 29.74
C TRP A 89 -18.36 -4.95 28.26
N LEU A 90 -19.35 -5.37 27.46
CA LEU A 90 -19.16 -5.65 26.03
C LEU A 90 -18.96 -4.34 25.25
N LYS A 91 -19.69 -3.29 25.62
CA LYS A 91 -19.49 -1.94 25.06
C LYS A 91 -18.10 -1.42 25.36
N THR A 92 -17.66 -1.56 26.62
CA THR A 92 -16.29 -1.20 27.03
C THR A 92 -15.22 -1.98 26.24
N PHE A 93 -15.43 -3.28 26.01
CA PHE A 93 -14.54 -4.08 25.17
C PHE A 93 -14.48 -3.57 23.73
N CYS A 94 -15.62 -3.22 23.13
CA CYS A 94 -15.67 -2.62 21.79
C CYS A 94 -14.91 -1.27 21.75
N ASP A 95 -15.03 -0.44 22.78
CA ASP A 95 -14.29 0.80 22.90
C ASP A 95 -12.77 0.57 23.01
N TYR A 96 -12.34 -0.51 23.66
CA TYR A 96 -10.93 -0.90 23.68
C TYR A 96 -10.44 -1.29 22.29
N LEU A 97 -11.22 -2.03 21.51
CA LEU A 97 -10.86 -2.34 20.13
C LEU A 97 -10.69 -1.07 19.29
N VAL A 98 -11.58 -0.09 19.44
CA VAL A 98 -11.45 1.21 18.75
C VAL A 98 -10.16 1.93 19.15
N LYS A 99 -9.82 1.94 20.44
CA LYS A 99 -8.57 2.56 20.94
C LYS A 99 -7.32 1.84 20.42
N ILE A 100 -7.30 0.49 20.47
CA ILE A 100 -6.19 -0.34 19.97
C ILE A 100 -5.98 -0.07 18.47
N GLY A 101 -7.06 -0.10 17.69
CA GLY A 101 -7.01 0.24 16.27
C GLY A 101 -6.52 1.68 16.03
N GLY A 102 -6.86 2.62 16.92
CA GLY A 102 -6.35 4.00 16.91
C GLY A 102 -4.82 4.06 17.08
N PHE A 103 -4.27 3.33 18.04
CA PHE A 103 -2.82 3.25 18.26
C PHE A 103 -2.09 2.69 17.03
N ALA A 104 -2.61 1.61 16.44
CA ALA A 104 -2.02 1.03 15.24
C ALA A 104 -2.06 2.00 14.05
N LYS A 105 -3.16 2.73 13.85
CA LYS A 105 -3.27 3.75 12.78
C LYS A 105 -2.31 4.90 12.97
N SER A 106 -2.10 5.37 14.20
CA SER A 106 -1.16 6.46 14.49
C SER A 106 0.30 6.08 14.20
N ALA A 107 0.61 4.78 14.22
CA ALA A 107 1.93 4.25 13.90
C ALA A 107 2.20 4.12 12.39
N ALA A 108 1.28 4.53 11.49
CA ALA A 108 1.41 4.32 10.05
C ALA A 108 2.68 4.97 9.46
N GLY A 109 2.95 6.24 9.77
CA GLY A 109 4.17 6.93 9.32
C GLY A 109 5.46 6.24 9.80
N PRO A 110 5.61 6.00 11.09
CA PRO A 110 6.73 5.25 11.66
C PRO A 110 6.91 3.87 11.04
N ALA A 111 5.84 3.09 10.90
CA ALA A 111 5.92 1.73 10.35
C ALA A 111 6.39 1.72 8.89
N MET A 112 5.89 2.65 8.07
CA MET A 112 6.37 2.83 6.70
C MET A 112 7.87 3.17 6.67
N ALA A 113 8.32 4.13 7.49
CA ALA A 113 9.72 4.55 7.50
C ALA A 113 10.67 3.44 7.95
N VAL A 114 10.30 2.70 8.99
CA VAL A 114 11.09 1.55 9.47
C VAL A 114 11.16 0.45 8.41
N SER A 115 10.05 0.12 7.76
CA SER A 115 10.02 -0.87 6.68
C SER A 115 10.93 -0.47 5.50
N ILE A 116 10.91 0.82 5.11
CA ILE A 116 11.81 1.36 4.08
C ILE A 116 13.27 1.24 4.53
N ALA A 117 13.57 1.67 5.75
CA ALA A 117 14.94 1.61 6.29
C ALA A 117 15.45 0.16 6.37
N TYR A 118 14.59 -0.79 6.73
CA TYR A 118 14.89 -2.21 6.74
C TYR A 118 15.21 -2.74 5.33
N ALA A 119 14.37 -2.43 4.34
CA ALA A 119 14.61 -2.82 2.94
C ALA A 119 15.89 -2.21 2.36
N LEU A 120 16.25 -1.00 2.81
CA LEU A 120 17.51 -0.34 2.47
C LEU A 120 18.71 -0.87 3.27
N GLN A 121 18.50 -1.89 4.13
CA GLN A 121 19.51 -2.50 4.97
C GLN A 121 20.25 -1.47 5.84
N ALA A 122 19.49 -0.59 6.47
CA ALA A 122 20.01 0.43 7.37
C ALA A 122 20.61 -0.19 8.64
N PRO A 123 21.71 0.34 9.17
CA PRO A 123 22.22 -0.02 10.50
C PRO A 123 21.18 0.27 11.59
N PRO A 124 21.20 -0.44 12.74
CA PRO A 124 20.16 -0.33 13.77
C PRO A 124 19.86 1.10 14.23
N LEU A 125 20.87 1.93 14.43
CA LEU A 125 20.68 3.32 14.86
C LEU A 125 19.93 4.16 13.81
N VAL A 126 20.24 3.98 12.53
CA VAL A 126 19.57 4.66 11.42
C VAL A 126 18.12 4.13 11.30
N LEU A 127 17.94 2.81 11.40
CA LEU A 127 16.63 2.19 11.33
C LEU A 127 15.69 2.70 12.43
N PHE A 128 16.15 2.73 13.68
CA PHE A 128 15.32 3.24 14.79
C PHE A 128 15.08 4.74 14.69
N SER A 129 16.05 5.51 14.21
CA SER A 129 15.91 6.96 14.01
C SER A 129 14.91 7.31 12.90
N SER A 130 14.72 6.42 11.93
CA SER A 130 13.75 6.62 10.85
C SER A 130 12.30 6.70 11.32
N LEU A 131 11.99 6.17 12.53
CA LEU A 131 10.68 6.35 13.18
C LEU A 131 10.27 7.82 13.27
N ALA A 132 11.16 8.67 13.77
CA ALA A 132 10.91 10.10 13.93
C ALA A 132 10.72 10.79 12.55
N VAL A 133 11.51 10.37 11.56
CA VAL A 133 11.36 10.85 10.17
C VAL A 133 9.98 10.49 9.62
N GLY A 134 9.52 9.26 9.87
CA GLY A 134 8.20 8.80 9.44
C GLY A 134 7.04 9.56 10.10
N ILE A 135 7.16 9.91 11.38
CA ILE A 135 6.17 10.75 12.08
C ILE A 135 6.08 12.12 11.40
N ALA A 136 7.23 12.79 11.23
CA ALA A 136 7.29 14.13 10.65
C ALA A 136 6.79 14.15 9.21
N ALA A 137 7.32 13.27 8.35
CA ALA A 137 6.98 13.25 6.94
C ALA A 137 5.50 12.90 6.68
N ASN A 138 4.92 11.97 7.45
CA ASN A 138 3.51 11.61 7.32
C ASN A 138 2.59 12.72 7.83
N GLY A 139 2.95 13.36 8.93
CA GLY A 139 2.18 14.46 9.53
C GLY A 139 2.14 15.69 8.62
N GLU A 140 3.31 16.18 8.19
CA GLU A 140 3.43 17.36 7.32
C GLU A 140 2.91 17.09 5.88
N GLY A 141 2.96 15.85 5.44
CA GLY A 141 2.53 15.47 4.08
C GLY A 141 1.03 15.35 3.89
N GLY A 142 0.23 15.30 4.95
CA GLY A 142 -1.23 15.21 4.87
C GLY A 142 -1.71 14.11 3.91
N ALA A 143 -2.47 14.47 2.88
CA ALA A 143 -2.94 13.53 1.85
C ALA A 143 -1.80 12.86 1.04
N GLY A 144 -0.67 13.55 0.91
CA GLY A 144 0.57 13.03 0.32
C GLY A 144 1.49 12.32 1.31
N GLY A 145 1.07 12.14 2.57
CA GLY A 145 1.89 11.61 3.66
C GLY A 145 2.67 10.35 3.32
N PRO A 146 2.07 9.28 2.81
CA PRO A 146 2.81 8.07 2.45
C PRO A 146 3.91 8.31 1.41
N LEU A 147 3.66 9.15 0.39
CA LEU A 147 4.67 9.52 -0.60
C LEU A 147 5.78 10.37 0.01
N ALA A 148 5.44 11.29 0.90
CA ALA A 148 6.41 12.08 1.64
C ALA A 148 7.30 11.18 2.51
N VAL A 149 6.73 10.21 3.24
CA VAL A 149 7.49 9.22 4.00
C VAL A 149 8.44 8.45 3.09
N LEU A 150 7.98 7.97 1.91
CA LEU A 150 8.84 7.24 0.98
C LEU A 150 10.08 8.06 0.60
N LEU A 151 9.86 9.25 0.05
CA LEU A 151 10.94 10.06 -0.52
C LEU A 151 11.90 10.57 0.56
N ILE A 152 11.38 11.08 1.65
CA ILE A 152 12.16 11.69 2.72
C ILE A 152 12.94 10.63 3.51
N THR A 153 12.30 9.48 3.80
CA THR A 153 12.99 8.40 4.52
C THR A 153 14.13 7.81 3.71
N ILE A 154 13.97 7.62 2.39
CA ILE A 154 15.07 7.15 1.54
C ILE A 154 16.28 8.08 1.69
N VAL A 155 16.10 9.40 1.57
CA VAL A 155 17.19 10.37 1.67
C VAL A 155 17.79 10.38 3.08
N ALA A 156 16.96 10.45 4.12
CA ALA A 156 17.42 10.49 5.50
C ALA A 156 18.20 9.22 5.90
N VAL A 157 17.72 8.05 5.47
CA VAL A 157 18.37 6.76 5.72
C VAL A 157 19.71 6.66 5.01
N GLU A 158 19.79 7.05 3.73
CA GLU A 158 21.05 6.98 3.00
C GLU A 158 22.10 7.95 3.59
N ILE A 159 21.70 9.15 4.00
CA ILE A 159 22.58 10.09 4.71
C ILE A 159 22.98 9.52 6.09
N GLY A 160 22.05 8.97 6.84
CA GLY A 160 22.34 8.30 8.11
C GLY A 160 23.35 7.17 7.97
N LYS A 161 23.24 6.35 6.91
CA LYS A 161 24.20 5.27 6.59
C LYS A 161 25.60 5.84 6.29
N MET A 162 25.69 6.99 5.59
CA MET A 162 26.99 7.63 5.30
C MET A 162 27.72 7.99 6.59
N VAL A 163 27.02 8.48 7.59
CA VAL A 163 27.60 8.94 8.86
C VAL A 163 27.82 7.81 9.86
N SER A 164 27.00 6.75 9.81
CA SER A 164 27.05 5.63 10.76
C SER A 164 28.44 4.98 10.81
N LYS A 165 28.93 4.79 12.06
CA LYS A 165 30.25 4.20 12.37
C LYS A 165 31.46 4.98 11.82
N GLU A 166 31.34 6.29 11.55
CA GLU A 166 32.46 7.14 11.16
C GLU A 166 33.02 7.93 12.35
N THR A 167 32.32 8.02 13.44
CA THR A 167 32.73 8.76 14.64
C THR A 167 32.81 7.89 15.88
N LYS A 168 33.66 8.28 16.86
CA LYS A 168 33.74 7.56 18.14
C LYS A 168 32.48 7.69 18.99
N VAL A 169 31.64 8.68 18.73
CA VAL A 169 30.36 8.95 19.40
C VAL A 169 29.17 8.63 18.49
N ASP A 170 29.27 7.59 17.71
CA ASP A 170 28.29 7.15 16.71
C ASP A 170 26.86 7.07 17.26
N ILE A 171 26.70 6.65 18.51
CA ILE A 171 25.41 6.53 19.19
C ILE A 171 24.63 7.86 19.26
N LEU A 172 25.32 9.00 19.25
CA LEU A 172 24.70 10.33 19.25
C LEU A 172 24.62 10.92 17.85
N VAL A 173 25.71 10.82 17.09
CA VAL A 173 25.86 11.49 15.79
C VAL A 173 24.94 10.87 14.73
N THR A 174 24.89 9.56 14.65
CA THR A 174 24.06 8.87 13.65
C THR A 174 22.56 9.12 13.83
N PRO A 175 21.94 8.97 15.02
CA PRO A 175 20.55 9.33 15.22
C PRO A 175 20.28 10.83 15.01
N PHE A 176 21.16 11.70 15.53
CA PHE A 176 21.00 13.13 15.35
C PHE A 176 20.95 13.53 13.88
N VAL A 177 21.92 13.08 13.07
CA VAL A 177 21.96 13.40 11.63
C VAL A 177 20.74 12.84 10.90
N THR A 178 20.36 11.59 11.17
CA THR A 178 19.22 10.96 10.50
C THR A 178 17.92 11.72 10.80
N ILE A 179 17.66 12.02 12.08
CA ILE A 179 16.44 12.74 12.50
C ILE A 179 16.47 14.18 12.01
N PHE A 180 17.60 14.87 12.15
CA PHE A 180 17.72 16.28 11.78
C PHE A 180 17.52 16.48 10.27
N VAL A 181 18.21 15.70 9.45
CA VAL A 181 18.06 15.77 7.99
C VAL A 181 16.64 15.38 7.57
N GLY A 182 16.12 14.26 8.10
CA GLY A 182 14.77 13.82 7.80
C GLY A 182 13.70 14.82 8.27
N GLY A 183 13.88 15.42 9.44
CA GLY A 183 12.98 16.45 9.98
C GLY A 183 12.97 17.73 9.15
N ILE A 184 14.14 18.23 8.75
CA ILE A 184 14.22 19.41 7.86
C ILE A 184 13.56 19.11 6.50
N LEU A 185 13.85 17.96 5.91
CA LEU A 185 13.22 17.58 4.65
C LEU A 185 11.71 17.42 4.80
N ALA A 186 11.22 16.90 5.93
CA ALA A 186 9.80 16.81 6.21
C ALA A 186 9.15 18.20 6.24
N ILE A 187 9.71 19.14 6.98
CA ILE A 187 9.16 20.51 7.08
C ILE A 187 9.19 21.22 5.73
N LEU A 188 10.25 21.06 4.94
CA LEU A 188 10.41 21.78 3.69
C LEU A 188 9.69 21.12 2.50
N CYS A 189 9.74 19.79 2.38
CA CYS A 189 9.28 19.09 1.18
C CYS A 189 7.90 18.44 1.34
N ALA A 190 7.55 17.92 2.54
CA ALA A 190 6.32 17.17 2.69
C ALA A 190 5.04 17.99 2.43
N PRO A 191 4.92 19.28 2.82
CA PRO A 191 3.76 20.11 2.49
C PRO A 191 3.55 20.26 0.97
N HIS A 192 4.64 20.37 0.19
CA HIS A 192 4.55 20.48 -1.27
C HIS A 192 4.06 19.16 -1.90
N ILE A 193 4.49 18.02 -1.36
CA ILE A 193 4.00 16.70 -1.77
C ILE A 193 2.52 16.57 -1.43
N GLY A 194 2.12 17.02 -0.25
CA GLY A 194 0.72 17.09 0.20
C GLY A 194 -0.14 17.97 -0.70
N TRP A 195 0.36 19.14 -1.07
CA TRP A 195 -0.32 20.04 -2.00
C TRP A 195 -0.52 19.38 -3.38
N ALA A 196 0.51 18.72 -3.92
CA ALA A 196 0.41 18.02 -5.20
C ALA A 196 -0.64 16.90 -5.15
N ALA A 197 -0.67 16.11 -4.07
CA ALA A 197 -1.72 15.11 -3.84
C ALA A 197 -3.11 15.75 -3.72
N GLY A 198 -3.23 16.92 -3.11
CA GLY A 198 -4.47 17.69 -2.99
C GLY A 198 -5.04 18.17 -4.35
N LYS A 199 -4.21 18.32 -5.40
CA LYS A 199 -4.68 18.62 -6.76
C LYS A 199 -5.55 17.53 -7.35
N ILE A 200 -5.29 16.28 -6.98
CA ILE A 200 -6.16 15.15 -7.33
C ILE A 200 -7.55 15.37 -6.73
N GLY A 201 -7.64 15.83 -5.48
CA GLY A 201 -8.90 16.20 -4.84
C GLY A 201 -9.64 17.30 -5.59
N THR A 202 -8.93 18.35 -6.05
CA THR A 202 -9.53 19.42 -6.86
C THR A 202 -10.13 18.88 -8.18
N PHE A 203 -9.41 17.96 -8.86
CA PHE A 203 -9.92 17.32 -10.07
C PHE A 203 -11.16 16.46 -9.78
N ILE A 204 -11.15 15.70 -8.68
CA ILE A 204 -12.29 14.89 -8.27
C ILE A 204 -13.50 15.78 -7.96
N ASN A 205 -13.30 16.88 -7.25
CA ASN A 205 -14.38 17.83 -6.97
C ASN A 205 -15.00 18.41 -8.25
N TRP A 206 -14.19 18.72 -9.27
CA TRP A 206 -14.68 19.09 -10.58
C TRP A 206 -15.48 17.93 -11.21
N ALA A 207 -14.97 16.71 -11.14
CA ALA A 207 -15.62 15.53 -11.73
C ALA A 207 -16.98 15.21 -11.08
N THR A 208 -17.17 15.54 -9.78
CA THR A 208 -18.45 15.30 -9.08
C THR A 208 -19.59 16.15 -9.61
N ASN A 209 -19.29 17.25 -10.31
CA ASN A 209 -20.30 18.12 -10.92
C ASN A 209 -20.73 17.68 -12.33
N GLN A 210 -20.17 16.58 -12.84
CA GLN A 210 -20.54 16.04 -14.16
C GLN A 210 -21.81 15.19 -14.07
N GLN A 211 -22.35 14.81 -15.24
CA GLN A 211 -23.47 13.88 -15.30
C GLN A 211 -23.11 12.54 -14.63
N PRO A 212 -24.06 11.83 -13.98
CA PRO A 212 -23.79 10.63 -13.20
C PRO A 212 -22.99 9.55 -13.91
N PHE A 213 -23.16 9.38 -15.21
CA PHE A 213 -22.41 8.41 -16.01
C PHE A 213 -20.93 8.80 -16.13
N ILE A 214 -20.65 10.05 -16.54
CA ILE A 214 -19.28 10.57 -16.69
C ILE A 214 -18.61 10.70 -15.34
N MET A 215 -19.30 11.23 -14.35
CA MET A 215 -18.86 11.29 -12.95
C MET A 215 -18.49 9.90 -12.44
N GLY A 216 -19.34 8.91 -12.70
CA GLY A 216 -19.09 7.52 -12.30
C GLY A 216 -17.77 6.99 -12.85
N ILE A 217 -17.45 7.24 -14.13
CA ILE A 217 -16.18 6.84 -14.74
C ILE A 217 -15.00 7.61 -14.10
N LEU A 218 -15.08 8.94 -14.10
CA LEU A 218 -13.96 9.79 -13.69
C LEU A 218 -13.60 9.57 -12.21
N VAL A 219 -14.60 9.61 -11.33
CA VAL A 219 -14.39 9.47 -9.89
C VAL A 219 -13.89 8.06 -9.55
N SER A 220 -14.51 7.01 -10.09
CA SER A 220 -14.10 5.63 -9.80
C SER A 220 -12.69 5.33 -10.29
N VAL A 221 -12.31 5.77 -11.48
CA VAL A 221 -10.97 5.56 -12.03
C VAL A 221 -9.93 6.34 -11.21
N VAL A 222 -10.17 7.63 -10.98
CA VAL A 222 -9.16 8.48 -10.31
C VAL A 222 -8.98 8.11 -8.85
N ILE A 223 -10.06 7.86 -8.10
CA ILE A 223 -9.95 7.43 -6.69
C ILE A 223 -9.39 6.02 -6.60
N GLY A 224 -9.77 5.12 -7.51
CA GLY A 224 -9.19 3.78 -7.57
C GLY A 224 -7.68 3.82 -7.82
N ILE A 225 -7.21 4.62 -8.78
CA ILE A 225 -5.78 4.86 -9.02
C ILE A 225 -5.12 5.46 -7.77
N ALA A 226 -5.74 6.47 -7.15
CA ALA A 226 -5.22 7.12 -5.95
C ALA A 226 -5.04 6.14 -4.78
N LEU A 227 -5.95 5.17 -4.62
CA LEU A 227 -5.83 4.11 -3.61
C LEU A 227 -4.60 3.22 -3.82
N THR A 228 -4.27 2.94 -5.07
CA THR A 228 -3.12 2.08 -5.40
C THR A 228 -1.79 2.85 -5.36
N LEU A 229 -1.82 4.15 -5.62
CA LEU A 229 -0.65 5.03 -5.49
C LEU A 229 -0.23 5.21 -4.02
N PRO A 230 1.03 5.58 -3.76
CA PRO A 230 1.52 5.89 -2.41
C PRO A 230 1.01 7.25 -1.91
N ILE A 231 -0.31 7.45 -1.98
CA ILE A 231 -1.02 8.63 -1.47
C ILE A 231 -2.25 8.17 -0.67
N SER A 232 -2.77 9.04 0.18
CA SER A 232 -3.93 8.71 0.99
C SER A 232 -5.23 9.07 0.28
N SER A 233 -5.80 8.13 -0.50
CA SER A 233 -7.12 8.29 -1.12
C SER A 233 -8.22 8.62 -0.11
N ALA A 234 -8.16 8.02 1.08
CA ALA A 234 -9.08 8.31 2.17
C ALA A 234 -8.98 9.76 2.67
N ALA A 235 -7.74 10.29 2.83
CA ALA A 235 -7.55 11.68 3.21
C ALA A 235 -7.99 12.66 2.11
N ILE A 236 -7.78 12.30 0.83
CA ILE A 236 -8.29 13.09 -0.29
C ILE A 236 -9.82 13.13 -0.26
N CYS A 237 -10.49 11.99 -0.14
CA CYS A 237 -11.95 11.91 -0.06
C CYS A 237 -12.52 12.70 1.12
N ALA A 238 -11.88 12.63 2.28
CA ALA A 238 -12.27 13.39 3.47
C ALA A 238 -12.09 14.91 3.27
N ALA A 239 -10.97 15.33 2.68
CA ALA A 239 -10.65 16.74 2.46
C ALA A 239 -11.62 17.42 1.49
N ILE A 240 -12.14 16.71 0.49
CA ILE A 240 -13.14 17.23 -0.45
C ILE A 240 -14.58 16.99 0.01
N GLY A 241 -14.79 16.29 1.12
CA GLY A 241 -16.13 15.98 1.63
C GLY A 241 -16.95 15.11 0.68
N ILE A 242 -16.33 14.16 -0.04
CA ILE A 242 -17.03 13.36 -1.05
C ILE A 242 -18.22 12.59 -0.45
N GLY A 243 -19.39 12.75 -1.03
CA GLY A 243 -20.63 12.11 -0.60
C GLY A 243 -21.54 11.77 -1.76
N GLY A 244 -22.77 11.38 -1.47
CA GLY A 244 -23.78 11.09 -2.48
C GLY A 244 -23.31 10.00 -3.46
N LEU A 245 -23.76 10.12 -4.72
CA LEU A 245 -23.40 9.20 -5.81
C LEU A 245 -21.92 9.19 -6.13
N ALA A 246 -21.22 10.34 -5.98
CA ALA A 246 -19.78 10.42 -6.19
C ALA A 246 -19.01 9.58 -5.18
N GLY A 247 -19.48 9.55 -3.92
CA GLY A 247 -18.95 8.66 -2.90
C GLY A 247 -19.15 7.19 -3.24
N GLY A 248 -20.30 6.82 -3.78
CA GLY A 248 -20.56 5.47 -4.29
C GLY A 248 -19.66 5.07 -5.45
N ALA A 249 -19.41 5.99 -6.39
CA ALA A 249 -18.46 5.78 -7.48
C ALA A 249 -17.03 5.60 -6.97
N ALA A 250 -16.62 6.36 -5.96
CA ALA A 250 -15.31 6.24 -5.32
C ALA A 250 -15.13 4.87 -4.69
N VAL A 251 -16.12 4.38 -3.92
CA VAL A 251 -16.13 3.01 -3.36
C VAL A 251 -15.99 1.97 -4.47
N ALA A 252 -16.77 2.10 -5.57
CA ALA A 252 -16.72 1.16 -6.69
C ALA A 252 -15.31 1.10 -7.31
N GLY A 253 -14.68 2.24 -7.53
CA GLY A 253 -13.32 2.32 -8.06
C GLY A 253 -12.27 1.70 -7.15
N CYS A 254 -12.34 1.99 -5.86
CA CYS A 254 -11.47 1.39 -4.86
C CYS A 254 -11.64 -0.14 -4.79
N CYS A 255 -12.89 -0.62 -4.80
CA CYS A 255 -13.18 -2.06 -4.85
C CYS A 255 -12.62 -2.72 -6.11
N ALA A 256 -12.73 -2.05 -7.27
CA ALA A 256 -12.21 -2.55 -8.52
C ALA A 256 -10.69 -2.71 -8.48
N GLN A 257 -9.96 -1.80 -7.85
CA GLN A 257 -8.52 -1.93 -7.68
C GLN A 257 -8.17 -3.07 -6.71
N MET A 258 -8.78 -3.11 -5.54
CA MET A 258 -8.44 -4.08 -4.50
C MET A 258 -8.83 -5.49 -4.89
N VAL A 259 -10.10 -5.72 -5.18
CA VAL A 259 -10.64 -7.03 -5.56
C VAL A 259 -10.10 -7.45 -6.93
N GLY A 260 -9.95 -6.49 -7.84
CA GLY A 260 -9.34 -6.75 -9.15
C GLY A 260 -7.95 -7.33 -9.03
N PHE A 261 -7.03 -6.67 -8.33
CA PHE A 261 -5.68 -7.20 -8.11
C PHE A 261 -5.68 -8.50 -7.31
N ALA A 262 -6.55 -8.64 -6.31
CA ALA A 262 -6.67 -9.84 -5.50
C ALA A 262 -6.97 -11.09 -6.36
N PHE A 263 -7.98 -10.99 -7.22
CA PHE A 263 -8.42 -12.12 -8.04
C PHE A 263 -7.51 -12.37 -9.25
N MET A 264 -7.06 -11.32 -9.97
CA MET A 264 -6.20 -11.50 -11.13
C MET A 264 -4.80 -12.03 -10.77
N SER A 265 -4.34 -11.79 -9.54
CA SER A 265 -3.06 -12.30 -9.01
C SER A 265 -3.17 -13.61 -8.24
N TYR A 266 -4.36 -14.23 -8.19
CA TYR A 266 -4.59 -15.44 -7.39
C TYR A 266 -3.70 -16.61 -7.79
N ARG A 267 -3.33 -16.72 -9.09
CA ARG A 267 -2.44 -17.77 -9.58
C ARG A 267 -1.05 -17.69 -8.94
N GLU A 268 -0.55 -16.49 -8.74
CA GLU A 268 0.78 -16.23 -8.18
C GLU A 268 0.78 -16.20 -6.65
N ASN A 269 -0.25 -15.55 -6.03
CA ASN A 269 -0.22 -15.21 -4.61
C ASN A 269 -1.18 -16.04 -3.73
N LYS A 270 -2.03 -16.90 -4.35
CA LYS A 270 -3.00 -17.77 -3.66
C LYS A 270 -3.91 -16.99 -2.69
N VAL A 271 -4.34 -17.66 -1.61
CA VAL A 271 -5.27 -17.11 -0.61
C VAL A 271 -4.63 -15.95 0.16
N GLY A 272 -3.35 -16.02 0.49
CA GLY A 272 -2.64 -14.94 1.18
C GLY A 272 -2.69 -13.63 0.40
N GLY A 273 -2.41 -13.68 -0.91
CA GLY A 273 -2.51 -12.53 -1.79
C GLY A 273 -3.95 -12.04 -2.02
N LEU A 274 -4.92 -12.97 -2.06
CA LEU A 274 -6.34 -12.62 -2.18
C LEU A 274 -6.80 -11.79 -0.97
N VAL A 275 -6.47 -12.22 0.24
CA VAL A 275 -6.87 -11.54 1.48
C VAL A 275 -6.11 -10.23 1.65
N SER A 276 -4.77 -10.25 1.48
CA SER A 276 -3.95 -9.06 1.69
C SER A 276 -4.27 -7.92 0.72
N GLN A 277 -4.64 -8.22 -0.52
CA GLN A 277 -5.03 -7.20 -1.50
C GLN A 277 -6.52 -6.90 -1.44
N GLY A 278 -7.38 -7.92 -1.35
CA GLY A 278 -8.83 -7.77 -1.39
C GLY A 278 -9.42 -7.10 -0.14
N LEU A 279 -8.93 -7.41 1.04
CA LEU A 279 -9.33 -6.79 2.31
C LEU A 279 -8.29 -5.81 2.85
N GLY A 280 -7.08 -5.88 2.32
CA GLY A 280 -5.96 -5.07 2.70
C GLY A 280 -5.79 -3.82 1.87
N THR A 281 -4.91 -3.88 0.87
CA THR A 281 -4.66 -2.75 -0.03
C THR A 281 -4.07 -3.20 -1.37
N SER A 282 -4.51 -2.58 -2.47
CA SER A 282 -3.92 -2.76 -3.80
C SER A 282 -2.50 -2.15 -3.92
N MET A 283 -2.09 -1.29 -3.00
CA MET A 283 -0.76 -0.67 -2.98
C MET A 283 0.37 -1.71 -2.91
N LEU A 284 0.10 -2.93 -2.39
CA LEU A 284 1.06 -4.04 -2.40
C LEU A 284 1.57 -4.38 -3.80
N GLN A 285 0.79 -4.11 -4.85
CA GLN A 285 1.19 -4.31 -6.25
C GLN A 285 2.03 -3.16 -6.83
N MET A 286 2.25 -2.08 -6.06
CA MET A 286 2.90 -0.90 -6.60
C MET A 286 4.32 -1.17 -7.10
N GLY A 287 5.08 -2.02 -6.41
CA GLY A 287 6.40 -2.48 -6.86
C GLY A 287 6.35 -3.22 -8.20
N ASN A 288 5.29 -3.99 -8.45
CA ASN A 288 5.08 -4.70 -9.72
C ASN A 288 4.56 -3.76 -10.82
N ILE A 289 3.70 -2.79 -10.47
CA ILE A 289 3.23 -1.74 -11.40
C ILE A 289 4.41 -0.92 -11.94
N VAL A 290 5.38 -0.57 -11.09
CA VAL A 290 6.60 0.13 -11.52
C VAL A 290 7.43 -0.71 -12.50
N LYS A 291 7.48 -2.04 -12.31
CA LYS A 291 8.17 -2.96 -13.24
C LYS A 291 7.42 -3.13 -14.56
N ASN A 292 6.11 -3.32 -14.49
CA ASN A 292 5.23 -3.50 -15.66
C ASN A 292 3.91 -2.73 -15.45
N PRO A 293 3.81 -1.47 -15.91
CA PRO A 293 2.60 -0.66 -15.74
C PRO A 293 1.34 -1.25 -16.39
N ARG A 294 1.50 -2.19 -17.33
CA ARG A 294 0.38 -2.82 -18.04
C ARG A 294 -0.50 -3.67 -17.13
N ILE A 295 0.03 -4.15 -15.99
CA ILE A 295 -0.76 -4.90 -15.01
C ILE A 295 -1.83 -4.04 -14.33
N TRP A 296 -1.74 -2.72 -14.43
CA TRP A 296 -2.71 -1.80 -13.85
C TRP A 296 -3.94 -1.57 -14.76
N ILE A 297 -3.82 -1.86 -16.06
CA ILE A 297 -4.90 -1.66 -17.03
C ILE A 297 -6.19 -2.43 -16.67
N PRO A 298 -6.14 -3.74 -16.30
CA PRO A 298 -7.35 -4.49 -15.98
C PRO A 298 -8.20 -3.87 -14.88
N PRO A 299 -7.69 -3.55 -13.67
CA PRO A 299 -8.51 -2.96 -12.63
C PRO A 299 -8.92 -1.51 -12.93
N ILE A 300 -8.17 -0.75 -13.74
CA ILE A 300 -8.59 0.58 -14.22
C ILE A 300 -9.81 0.45 -15.14
N LEU A 301 -9.78 -0.48 -16.09
CA LEU A 301 -10.94 -0.74 -16.96
C LEU A 301 -12.15 -1.25 -16.16
N ALA A 302 -11.92 -2.12 -15.19
CA ALA A 302 -12.97 -2.55 -14.28
C ALA A 302 -13.57 -1.37 -13.50
N SER A 303 -12.74 -0.44 -12.99
CA SER A 303 -13.20 0.79 -12.33
C SER A 303 -14.08 1.64 -13.26
N ALA A 304 -13.66 1.82 -14.51
CA ALA A 304 -14.39 2.62 -15.51
C ALA A 304 -15.77 2.04 -15.84
N ILE A 305 -15.95 0.72 -15.67
CA ILE A 305 -17.24 0.05 -15.90
C ILE A 305 -18.07 0.03 -14.62
N THR A 306 -17.49 -0.32 -13.48
CA THR A 306 -18.23 -0.44 -12.22
C THR A 306 -18.70 0.90 -11.67
N GLY A 307 -17.97 2.00 -11.92
CA GLY A 307 -18.36 3.34 -11.52
C GLY A 307 -19.73 3.77 -12.07
N PRO A 308 -19.96 3.81 -13.38
CA PRO A 308 -21.27 4.13 -13.96
C PRO A 308 -22.38 3.17 -13.52
N ILE A 309 -22.09 1.89 -13.37
CA ILE A 309 -23.07 0.91 -12.87
C ILE A 309 -23.48 1.26 -11.44
N ALA A 310 -22.51 1.65 -10.60
CA ALA A 310 -22.77 2.09 -9.22
C ALA A 310 -23.63 3.36 -9.18
N THR A 311 -23.37 4.34 -10.06
CA THR A 311 -24.07 5.65 -10.04
C THR A 311 -25.40 5.65 -10.75
N CYS A 312 -25.50 4.99 -11.91
CA CYS A 312 -26.69 5.06 -12.79
C CYS A 312 -27.70 3.94 -12.51
N ILE A 313 -27.22 2.72 -12.18
CA ILE A 313 -28.09 1.55 -12.02
C ILE A 313 -28.46 1.36 -10.54
N PHE A 314 -27.45 1.15 -9.68
CA PHE A 314 -27.69 0.85 -8.27
C PHE A 314 -27.80 2.09 -7.38
N LYS A 315 -27.41 3.26 -7.89
CA LYS A 315 -27.43 4.56 -7.17
C LYS A 315 -26.79 4.47 -5.79
N LEU A 316 -25.69 3.71 -5.70
CA LEU A 316 -24.93 3.59 -4.46
C LEU A 316 -24.45 4.98 -4.01
N SER A 317 -24.69 5.32 -2.76
CA SER A 317 -24.36 6.64 -2.24
C SER A 317 -23.76 6.54 -0.84
N LEU A 318 -22.85 7.48 -0.52
CA LEU A 318 -22.34 7.72 0.81
C LEU A 318 -23.10 8.92 1.42
N ALA A 319 -23.31 8.92 2.74
CA ALA A 319 -23.69 10.14 3.44
C ALA A 319 -22.56 11.16 3.32
N GLY A 320 -22.90 12.45 3.10
CA GLY A 320 -21.94 13.53 3.12
C GLY A 320 -21.42 13.83 4.53
N ASN A 321 -20.40 14.68 4.62
CA ASN A 321 -19.81 15.12 5.90
C ASN A 321 -20.82 15.80 6.83
N ASP A 322 -21.83 16.49 6.26
CA ASP A 322 -22.87 17.18 7.01
C ASP A 322 -23.76 16.22 7.82
N VAL A 323 -23.85 14.93 7.40
CA VAL A 323 -24.69 13.92 8.03
C VAL A 323 -23.90 13.05 9.01
N LEU A 324 -22.67 12.65 8.63
CA LEU A 324 -21.81 11.79 9.44
C LEU A 324 -20.34 12.16 9.25
N ALA A 325 -19.76 12.76 10.27
CA ALA A 325 -18.34 13.09 10.28
C ALA A 325 -17.49 11.86 9.98
N GLY A 326 -16.66 11.96 8.95
CA GLY A 326 -15.76 10.88 8.52
C GLY A 326 -16.34 9.85 7.54
N ASN A 327 -17.62 9.95 7.14
CA ASN A 327 -18.18 9.01 6.16
C ASN A 327 -17.57 9.18 4.77
N SER A 328 -17.18 10.40 4.37
CA SER A 328 -16.45 10.66 3.12
C SER A 328 -15.12 9.92 3.02
N LEU A 329 -14.46 9.65 4.15
CA LEU A 329 -13.25 8.84 4.22
C LEU A 329 -13.47 7.42 3.67
N CYS A 330 -14.68 6.87 3.85
CA CYS A 330 -15.06 5.55 3.35
C CYS A 330 -14.99 5.46 1.82
N GLY A 331 -15.21 6.57 1.11
CA GLY A 331 -15.11 6.66 -0.34
C GLY A 331 -13.75 6.26 -0.89
N GLY A 332 -12.68 6.55 -0.15
CA GLY A 332 -11.31 6.22 -0.53
C GLY A 332 -10.78 4.87 -0.01
N MET A 333 -11.64 4.03 0.60
CA MET A 333 -11.19 2.80 1.27
C MET A 333 -11.59 1.50 0.55
N GLY A 334 -12.65 1.51 -0.26
CA GLY A 334 -13.12 0.30 -0.96
C GLY A 334 -13.39 -0.87 -0.04
N THR A 335 -12.83 -2.04 -0.34
CA THR A 335 -12.95 -3.26 0.48
C THR A 335 -11.94 -3.32 1.62
N CYS A 336 -11.11 -2.29 1.83
CA CYS A 336 -10.19 -2.22 2.96
C CYS A 336 -10.96 -2.31 4.28
N GLY A 337 -10.84 -3.45 4.99
CA GLY A 337 -11.63 -3.73 6.20
C GLY A 337 -13.14 -3.59 6.03
N LEU A 338 -13.66 -3.70 4.79
CA LEU A 338 -15.05 -3.46 4.41
C LEU A 338 -15.56 -2.04 4.69
N VAL A 339 -14.64 -1.08 4.88
CA VAL A 339 -14.98 0.30 5.27
C VAL A 339 -15.84 1.01 4.23
N GLY A 340 -15.57 0.79 2.93
CA GLY A 340 -16.37 1.36 1.86
C GLY A 340 -17.83 0.89 1.90
N GLN A 341 -18.05 -0.42 2.07
CA GLN A 341 -19.38 -1.04 2.18
C GLN A 341 -20.13 -0.54 3.42
N ILE A 342 -19.43 -0.49 4.56
CA ILE A 342 -19.97 0.06 5.81
C ILE A 342 -20.37 1.52 5.62
N GLY A 343 -19.57 2.30 4.87
CA GLY A 343 -19.89 3.70 4.52
C GLY A 343 -21.17 3.82 3.73
N VAL A 344 -21.41 2.94 2.74
CA VAL A 344 -22.64 2.92 1.95
C VAL A 344 -23.86 2.54 2.84
N VAL A 345 -23.74 1.49 3.62
CA VAL A 345 -24.82 1.06 4.54
C VAL A 345 -25.13 2.14 5.58
N THR A 346 -24.11 2.79 6.12
CA THR A 346 -24.28 3.92 7.03
C THR A 346 -24.96 5.11 6.33
N GLY A 347 -24.65 5.33 5.06
CA GLY A 347 -25.30 6.35 4.22
C GLY A 347 -26.80 6.08 4.06
N TRP A 348 -27.18 4.84 3.82
CA TRP A 348 -28.59 4.43 3.73
C TRP A 348 -29.34 4.69 5.04
N THR A 349 -28.75 4.26 6.16
CA THR A 349 -29.40 4.45 7.49
C THR A 349 -29.53 5.92 7.86
N ALA A 350 -28.52 6.74 7.57
CA ALA A 350 -28.52 8.16 7.88
C ALA A 350 -29.50 8.97 7.04
N SER A 351 -29.75 8.56 5.80
CA SER A 351 -30.73 9.19 4.90
C SER A 351 -32.17 8.66 5.13
N GLY A 352 -32.37 7.74 6.08
CA GLY A 352 -33.66 7.09 6.30
C GLY A 352 -34.08 6.12 5.18
N PHE A 353 -33.17 5.84 4.23
CA PHE A 353 -33.41 4.90 3.15
C PHE A 353 -33.41 3.47 3.67
N LYS A 354 -34.43 2.71 3.31
CA LYS A 354 -34.56 1.29 3.65
C LYS A 354 -34.12 0.45 2.44
N PRO A 355 -32.90 -0.13 2.46
CA PRO A 355 -32.40 -0.89 1.32
C PRO A 355 -33.24 -2.15 1.07
N GLY A 356 -33.64 -2.36 -0.17
CA GLY A 356 -34.28 -3.59 -0.64
C GLY A 356 -33.23 -4.63 -1.08
N ALA A 357 -33.73 -5.81 -1.53
CA ALA A 357 -32.83 -6.86 -2.05
C ALA A 357 -31.98 -6.38 -3.22
N PHE A 358 -32.50 -5.50 -4.06
CA PHE A 358 -31.77 -4.93 -5.21
C PHE A 358 -30.55 -4.11 -4.77
N ASP A 359 -30.68 -3.33 -3.70
CA ASP A 359 -29.58 -2.47 -3.20
C ASP A 359 -28.46 -3.32 -2.59
N TRP A 360 -28.82 -4.36 -1.83
CA TRP A 360 -27.85 -5.31 -1.27
C TRP A 360 -27.13 -6.11 -2.38
N ILE A 361 -27.85 -6.59 -3.38
CA ILE A 361 -27.27 -7.25 -4.55
C ILE A 361 -26.33 -6.27 -5.27
N GLY A 362 -26.75 -5.03 -5.45
CA GLY A 362 -25.92 -3.98 -6.05
C GLY A 362 -24.62 -3.74 -5.30
N LEU A 363 -24.70 -3.66 -3.96
CA LEU A 363 -23.52 -3.45 -3.12
C LEU A 363 -22.52 -4.62 -3.26
N VAL A 364 -22.98 -5.87 -3.20
CA VAL A 364 -22.14 -7.06 -3.35
C VAL A 364 -21.59 -7.16 -4.78
N LEU A 365 -22.43 -6.92 -5.77
CA LEU A 365 -22.06 -7.01 -7.19
C LEU A 365 -20.96 -5.99 -7.54
N ILE A 366 -21.12 -4.74 -7.11
CA ILE A 366 -20.17 -3.65 -7.38
C ILE A 366 -18.89 -3.79 -6.56
N SER A 367 -19.00 -4.25 -5.31
CA SER A 367 -17.84 -4.34 -4.41
C SER A 367 -16.98 -5.58 -4.66
N LEU A 368 -17.55 -6.69 -5.12
CA LEU A 368 -16.85 -7.98 -5.18
C LEU A 368 -16.94 -8.64 -6.55
N VAL A 369 -18.15 -8.90 -7.04
CA VAL A 369 -18.36 -9.82 -8.18
C VAL A 369 -17.89 -9.21 -9.49
N LEU A 370 -18.34 -8.00 -9.83
CA LEU A 370 -17.93 -7.33 -11.07
C LEU A 370 -16.45 -7.00 -11.11
N PRO A 371 -15.85 -6.42 -10.05
CA PRO A 371 -14.41 -6.22 -9.98
C PRO A 371 -13.61 -7.50 -10.22
N ALA A 372 -13.99 -8.61 -9.60
CA ALA A 372 -13.31 -9.89 -9.75
C ALA A 372 -13.37 -10.38 -11.19
N ILE A 373 -14.60 -10.46 -11.76
CA ILE A 373 -14.82 -10.99 -13.10
C ILE A 373 -14.14 -10.12 -14.17
N LEU A 374 -14.38 -8.80 -14.14
CA LEU A 374 -13.87 -7.88 -15.15
C LEU A 374 -12.35 -7.81 -15.13
N SER A 375 -11.74 -7.70 -13.95
CA SER A 375 -10.28 -7.62 -13.85
C SER A 375 -9.60 -8.91 -14.29
N VAL A 376 -10.15 -10.08 -13.92
CA VAL A 376 -9.64 -11.37 -14.41
C VAL A 376 -9.80 -11.48 -15.92
N LEU A 377 -10.96 -11.12 -16.46
CA LEU A 377 -11.22 -11.17 -17.90
C LEU A 377 -10.21 -10.31 -18.68
N PHE A 378 -10.05 -9.05 -18.29
CA PHE A 378 -9.08 -8.16 -18.94
C PHE A 378 -7.65 -8.61 -18.73
N CYS A 379 -7.31 -9.14 -17.56
CA CYS A 379 -5.99 -9.71 -17.30
C CYS A 379 -5.69 -10.90 -18.21
N GLU A 380 -6.63 -11.82 -18.41
CA GLU A 380 -6.45 -12.97 -19.33
C GLU A 380 -6.30 -12.52 -20.78
N ILE A 381 -7.04 -11.48 -21.21
CA ILE A 381 -6.86 -10.88 -22.54
C ILE A 381 -5.43 -10.33 -22.69
N LEU A 382 -4.94 -9.56 -21.70
CA LEU A 382 -3.60 -8.98 -21.73
C LEU A 382 -2.50 -10.05 -21.61
N ARG A 383 -2.77 -11.14 -20.89
CA ARG A 383 -1.86 -12.31 -20.84
C ARG A 383 -1.76 -12.98 -22.22
N LYS A 384 -2.88 -13.17 -22.92
CA LYS A 384 -2.87 -13.72 -24.29
C LYS A 384 -2.15 -12.81 -25.29
N LEU A 385 -2.20 -11.48 -25.08
CA LEU A 385 -1.45 -10.51 -25.88
C LEU A 385 0.05 -10.42 -25.49
N GLY A 386 0.50 -11.16 -24.47
CA GLY A 386 1.88 -11.14 -24.00
C GLY A 386 2.28 -9.86 -23.23
N TRP A 387 1.29 -9.02 -22.87
CA TRP A 387 1.54 -7.77 -22.12
C TRP A 387 1.75 -8.02 -20.62
N ILE A 388 1.11 -9.04 -20.08
CA ILE A 388 1.27 -9.50 -18.69
C ILE A 388 1.87 -10.91 -18.76
N LYS A 389 3.03 -11.08 -18.15
CA LYS A 389 3.76 -12.35 -18.10
C LYS A 389 3.48 -13.06 -16.78
N LYS A 390 3.89 -14.33 -16.73
CA LYS A 390 3.91 -15.11 -15.48
C LYS A 390 4.80 -14.38 -14.46
N ASP A 391 4.37 -14.36 -13.22
CA ASP A 391 5.03 -13.73 -12.05
C ASP A 391 5.08 -12.19 -12.05
N ASP A 392 4.52 -11.50 -13.06
CA ASP A 392 4.40 -10.03 -13.06
C ASP A 392 3.54 -9.50 -11.89
N LEU A 393 2.64 -10.34 -11.36
CA LEU A 393 1.74 -10.02 -10.26
C LEU A 393 2.18 -10.65 -8.92
N LYS A 394 3.34 -11.34 -8.89
CA LYS A 394 3.81 -12.01 -7.68
C LYS A 394 4.24 -10.96 -6.65
N LEU A 395 3.65 -11.03 -5.46
CA LEU A 395 4.05 -10.20 -4.32
C LEU A 395 5.42 -10.68 -3.80
N PRO A 396 6.22 -9.79 -3.17
CA PRO A 396 7.44 -10.20 -2.49
C PRO A 396 7.14 -11.27 -1.45
N GLU A 397 7.94 -12.32 -1.44
CA GLU A 397 7.90 -13.33 -0.36
C GLU A 397 8.50 -12.70 0.90
N ASN A 398 7.79 -12.81 2.02
CA ASN A 398 8.27 -12.37 3.32
C ASN A 398 9.22 -13.39 3.93
#